data_d2987b918be709d32df89ced59b099a8
#
_entry.id   d2987b918be709d32df89ced59b099a8
#
_cell.length_a   1.000
_cell.length_b   1.000
_cell.length_c   1.000
_cell.angle_alpha   90.00
_cell.angle_beta   90.00
_cell.angle_gamma   90.00
#
_symmetry.space_group_name_H-M   'P 1'
#
loop_
_entity.id
_entity.type
_entity.pdbx_description
1 polymer ?
#
loop_
_entity_poly.entity_id
_entity_poly.type
_entity_poly.pdbx_seq_one_letter_code
_entity_poly.pdbx_strand_id
1 'polypeptide(L)'
;MSTALRIVVAGAGGRMGHAVISALRNRNDAVLHAALEAPGNASLGKDAGMMAGGAPLNVPVTQDALAAVVRADAIIDFTTPASSVALAALAAQARIVHVIGSTGFAAADEEKIKAAARHAVIVKSGNFSLGVNALMMLVREAARMLPAYDAEIVETHHAQKADAPSGTALMIARAIAEGRKLTPEDV
;
A
#
# COMPACT_ATOMS: atom_id res chain seq x y z
N MET A 1 -8.58 -10.20 26.70
CA MET A 1 -8.70 -10.67 25.29
C MET A 1 -8.45 -9.47 24.42
N SER A 2 -7.45 -9.48 23.54
CA SER A 2 -7.24 -8.39 22.60
C SER A 2 -8.44 -8.33 21.66
N THR A 3 -9.06 -7.15 21.50
CA THR A 3 -10.12 -6.95 20.52
C THR A 3 -9.48 -7.01 19.13
N ALA A 4 -10.12 -7.70 18.16
CA ALA A 4 -9.65 -7.77 16.79
C ALA A 4 -9.54 -6.35 16.17
N LEU A 5 -8.47 -6.10 15.41
CA LEU A 5 -8.25 -4.83 14.73
C LEU A 5 -9.30 -4.62 13.63
N ARG A 6 -9.89 -3.43 13.59
CA ARG A 6 -10.91 -3.03 12.62
C ARG A 6 -10.23 -2.39 11.43
N ILE A 7 -10.20 -3.09 10.31
CA ILE A 7 -9.45 -2.71 9.11
C ILE A 7 -10.39 -2.14 8.06
N VAL A 8 -10.06 -0.96 7.56
CA VAL A 8 -10.63 -0.39 6.33
C VAL A 8 -9.77 -0.84 5.14
N VAL A 9 -10.39 -1.38 4.10
CA VAL A 9 -9.70 -1.71 2.84
C VAL A 9 -10.11 -0.69 1.78
N ALA A 10 -9.18 0.12 1.33
CA ALA A 10 -9.36 1.08 0.25
C ALA A 10 -8.90 0.51 -1.09
N GLY A 11 -9.70 0.75 -2.14
CA GLY A 11 -9.56 0.07 -3.43
C GLY A 11 -10.13 -1.34 -3.39
N ALA A 12 -11.23 -1.53 -2.65
CA ALA A 12 -11.82 -2.83 -2.36
C ALA A 12 -12.27 -3.61 -3.60
N GLY A 13 -12.60 -2.93 -4.70
CA GLY A 13 -12.97 -3.52 -5.99
C GLY A 13 -11.77 -3.94 -6.85
N GLY A 14 -10.54 -3.56 -6.45
CA GLY A 14 -9.32 -3.90 -7.17
C GLY A 14 -8.75 -5.27 -6.81
N ARG A 15 -7.79 -5.75 -7.59
CA ARG A 15 -7.10 -7.03 -7.36
C ARG A 15 -6.49 -7.13 -5.97
N MET A 16 -5.78 -6.09 -5.52
CA MET A 16 -5.18 -6.07 -4.18
C MET A 16 -6.23 -5.95 -3.08
N GLY A 17 -7.30 -5.16 -3.29
CA GLY A 17 -8.43 -5.10 -2.35
C GLY A 17 -9.04 -6.47 -2.10
N HIS A 18 -9.33 -7.23 -3.16
CA HIS A 18 -9.82 -8.60 -3.04
C HIS A 18 -8.84 -9.52 -2.27
N ALA A 19 -7.55 -9.43 -2.56
CA ALA A 19 -6.53 -10.23 -1.86
C ALA A 19 -6.46 -9.91 -0.37
N VAL A 20 -6.50 -8.62 0.01
CA VAL A 20 -6.50 -8.18 1.41
C VAL A 20 -7.77 -8.64 2.13
N ILE A 21 -8.94 -8.47 1.52
CA ILE A 21 -10.23 -8.92 2.09
C ILE A 21 -10.23 -10.44 2.30
N SER A 22 -9.73 -11.20 1.31
CA SER A 22 -9.58 -12.67 1.45
C SER A 22 -8.61 -13.06 2.57
N ALA A 23 -7.50 -12.33 2.73
CA ALA A 23 -6.54 -12.57 3.79
C ALA A 23 -7.13 -12.27 5.17
N LEU A 24 -7.88 -11.18 5.33
CA LEU A 24 -8.54 -10.80 6.58
C LEU A 24 -9.56 -11.86 7.04
N ARG A 25 -10.22 -12.54 6.11
CA ARG A 25 -11.19 -13.60 6.42
C ARG A 25 -10.62 -14.73 7.27
N ASN A 26 -9.34 -15.04 7.10
CA ASN A 26 -8.64 -16.14 7.78
C ASN A 26 -7.89 -15.67 9.04
N ARG A 27 -8.17 -14.46 9.55
CA ARG A 27 -7.54 -13.92 10.74
C ARG A 27 -8.50 -13.84 11.91
N ASN A 28 -7.97 -14.08 13.11
CA ASN A 28 -8.73 -13.95 14.37
C ASN A 28 -8.41 -12.63 15.09
N ASP A 29 -7.34 -11.94 14.68
CA ASP A 29 -6.83 -10.72 15.30
C ASP A 29 -7.16 -9.45 14.50
N ALA A 30 -7.79 -9.60 13.31
CA ALA A 30 -8.23 -8.48 12.47
C ALA A 30 -9.52 -8.83 11.73
N VAL A 31 -10.37 -7.82 11.52
CA VAL A 31 -11.66 -7.95 10.82
C VAL A 31 -11.83 -6.84 9.79
N LEU A 32 -12.52 -7.13 8.70
CA LEU A 32 -12.94 -6.11 7.75
C LEU A 32 -14.01 -5.23 8.42
N HIS A 33 -13.69 -3.96 8.64
CA HIS A 33 -14.58 -2.96 9.21
C HIS A 33 -15.37 -2.21 8.12
N ALA A 34 -14.68 -1.79 7.06
CA ALA A 34 -15.29 -1.13 5.91
C ALA A 34 -14.48 -1.42 4.63
N ALA A 35 -15.16 -1.34 3.50
CA ALA A 35 -14.59 -1.52 2.17
C ALA A 35 -14.86 -0.24 1.36
N LEU A 36 -13.80 0.47 0.97
CA LEU A 36 -13.87 1.74 0.25
C LEU A 36 -13.59 1.58 -1.23
N GLU A 37 -14.33 2.34 -2.04
CA GLU A 37 -14.09 2.44 -3.48
C GLU A 37 -14.40 3.86 -3.98
N ALA A 38 -13.86 4.18 -5.15
CA ALA A 38 -14.07 5.48 -5.78
C ALA A 38 -15.55 5.73 -6.12
N PRO A 39 -16.02 6.99 -6.11
CA PRO A 39 -17.37 7.33 -6.56
C PRO A 39 -17.64 6.81 -7.98
N GLY A 40 -18.84 6.27 -8.18
CA GLY A 40 -19.27 5.70 -9.47
C GLY A 40 -18.71 4.32 -9.79
N ASN A 41 -17.91 3.72 -8.94
CA ASN A 41 -17.42 2.36 -9.16
C ASN A 41 -18.57 1.34 -9.12
N ALA A 42 -18.56 0.38 -10.05
CA ALA A 42 -19.60 -0.65 -10.17
C ALA A 42 -19.65 -1.63 -8.97
N SER A 43 -18.71 -1.59 -8.08
CA SER A 43 -18.67 -2.39 -6.84
C SER A 43 -19.45 -1.77 -5.68
N LEU A 44 -19.81 -0.50 -5.75
CA LEU A 44 -20.55 0.17 -4.68
C LEU A 44 -21.87 -0.57 -4.33
N GLY A 45 -22.11 -0.73 -3.04
CA GLY A 45 -23.28 -1.43 -2.49
C GLY A 45 -23.18 -2.96 -2.52
N LYS A 46 -22.19 -3.55 -3.22
CA LYS A 46 -21.98 -5.01 -3.22
C LYS A 46 -21.28 -5.44 -1.92
N ASP A 47 -21.51 -6.68 -1.50
CA ASP A 47 -20.82 -7.26 -0.35
C ASP A 47 -19.34 -7.52 -0.68
N ALA A 48 -18.46 -6.96 0.13
CA ALA A 48 -17.01 -7.04 -0.08
C ALA A 48 -16.48 -8.48 0.01
N GLY A 49 -17.09 -9.31 0.86
CA GLY A 49 -16.72 -10.71 1.00
C GLY A 49 -17.04 -11.53 -0.23
N MET A 50 -18.22 -11.34 -0.81
CA MET A 50 -18.63 -12.00 -2.05
C MET A 50 -17.75 -11.56 -3.23
N MET A 51 -17.45 -10.28 -3.32
CA MET A 51 -16.56 -9.74 -4.36
C MET A 51 -15.15 -10.34 -4.29
N ALA A 52 -14.65 -10.60 -3.09
CA ALA A 52 -13.37 -11.28 -2.87
C ALA A 52 -13.43 -12.81 -3.04
N GLY A 53 -14.51 -13.35 -3.61
CA GLY A 53 -14.65 -14.77 -3.94
C GLY A 53 -15.01 -15.68 -2.77
N GLY A 54 -15.54 -15.15 -1.67
CA GLY A 54 -15.92 -15.94 -0.50
C GLY A 54 -17.37 -15.75 -0.06
N ALA A 55 -17.71 -16.23 1.13
CA ALA A 55 -19.01 -16.02 1.75
C ALA A 55 -19.25 -14.53 2.07
N PRO A 56 -20.51 -14.09 2.21
CA PRO A 56 -20.82 -12.71 2.60
C PRO A 56 -20.15 -12.35 3.93
N LEU A 57 -19.62 -11.12 4.00
CA LEU A 57 -19.12 -10.52 5.24
C LEU A 57 -20.10 -9.50 5.82
N ASN A 58 -21.20 -9.21 5.12
CA ASN A 58 -22.17 -8.18 5.43
C ASN A 58 -21.55 -6.77 5.56
N VAL A 59 -20.50 -6.53 4.78
CA VAL A 59 -19.81 -5.25 4.66
C VAL A 59 -20.01 -4.73 3.23
N PRO A 60 -20.95 -3.83 3.00
CA PRO A 60 -21.14 -3.24 1.68
C PRO A 60 -19.98 -2.31 1.32
N VAL A 61 -19.56 -2.35 0.05
CA VAL A 61 -18.58 -1.40 -0.47
C VAL A 61 -19.20 0.01 -0.51
N THR A 62 -18.50 0.99 0.05
CA THR A 62 -18.95 2.38 0.17
C THR A 62 -17.96 3.36 -0.43
N GLN A 63 -18.42 4.55 -0.80
CA GLN A 63 -17.58 5.69 -1.17
C GLN A 63 -17.38 6.68 -0.01
N ASP A 64 -18.04 6.49 1.13
CA ASP A 64 -17.98 7.38 2.28
C ASP A 64 -16.75 7.06 3.15
N ALA A 65 -15.63 7.70 2.80
CA ALA A 65 -14.38 7.51 3.51
C ALA A 65 -14.44 8.02 4.97
N LEU A 66 -15.21 9.09 5.22
CA LEU A 66 -15.32 9.63 6.56
C LEU A 66 -16.04 8.65 7.50
N ALA A 67 -17.18 8.10 7.06
CA ALA A 67 -17.89 7.08 7.83
C ALA A 67 -17.04 5.81 8.02
N ALA A 68 -16.28 5.41 7.01
CA ALA A 68 -15.44 4.22 7.05
C ALA A 68 -14.32 4.30 8.09
N VAL A 69 -13.71 5.47 8.32
CA VAL A 69 -12.62 5.62 9.29
C VAL A 69 -13.11 5.75 10.74
N VAL A 70 -14.41 6.00 10.94
CA VAL A 70 -14.99 6.05 12.28
C VAL A 70 -14.86 4.68 12.95
N ARG A 71 -14.21 4.66 14.12
CA ARG A 71 -13.93 3.44 14.90
C ARG A 71 -13.00 2.43 14.19
N ALA A 72 -12.38 2.79 13.07
CA ALA A 72 -11.33 1.96 12.48
C ALA A 72 -10.04 2.03 13.31
N ASP A 73 -9.21 0.99 13.21
CA ASP A 73 -7.89 0.95 13.81
C ASP A 73 -6.79 1.14 12.75
N ALA A 74 -7.07 0.72 11.50
CA ALA A 74 -6.14 0.91 10.38
C ALA A 74 -6.86 0.98 9.02
N ILE A 75 -6.18 1.62 8.07
CA ILE A 75 -6.52 1.61 6.63
C ILE A 75 -5.43 0.82 5.90
N ILE A 76 -5.82 -0.13 5.03
CA ILE A 76 -4.95 -0.75 4.04
C ILE A 76 -5.36 -0.23 2.67
N ASP A 77 -4.43 0.45 2.01
CA ASP A 77 -4.69 1.28 0.83
C ASP A 77 -3.86 0.84 -0.37
N PHE A 78 -4.54 0.36 -1.41
CA PHE A 78 -3.98 0.06 -2.73
C PHE A 78 -4.76 0.80 -3.82
N THR A 79 -4.88 2.13 -3.66
CA THR A 79 -5.64 2.99 -4.58
C THR A 79 -4.71 3.78 -5.51
N THR A 80 -4.86 5.09 -5.51
CA THR A 80 -4.08 6.04 -6.31
C THR A 80 -3.39 7.06 -5.39
N PRO A 81 -2.32 7.75 -5.82
CA PRO A 81 -1.67 8.80 -5.02
C PRO A 81 -2.65 9.84 -4.47
N ALA A 82 -3.57 10.34 -5.30
CA ALA A 82 -4.55 11.34 -4.88
C ALA A 82 -5.49 10.82 -3.78
N SER A 83 -5.98 9.58 -3.92
CA SER A 83 -6.82 8.93 -2.90
C SER A 83 -6.02 8.67 -1.62
N SER A 84 -4.79 8.16 -1.73
CA SER A 84 -3.91 7.89 -0.59
C SER A 84 -3.61 9.16 0.21
N VAL A 85 -3.38 10.29 -0.45
CA VAL A 85 -3.18 11.59 0.22
C VAL A 85 -4.43 12.01 1.00
N ALA A 86 -5.61 11.87 0.40
CA ALA A 86 -6.88 12.19 1.07
C ALA A 86 -7.11 11.27 2.29
N LEU A 87 -6.87 9.96 2.13
CA LEU A 87 -6.99 8.97 3.20
C LEU A 87 -5.95 9.20 4.31
N ALA A 88 -4.73 9.64 3.98
CA ALA A 88 -3.71 9.98 4.97
C ALA A 88 -4.15 11.16 5.85
N ALA A 89 -4.81 12.16 5.28
CA ALA A 89 -5.37 13.26 6.05
C ALA A 89 -6.48 12.79 7.02
N LEU A 90 -7.35 11.88 6.58
CA LEU A 90 -8.38 11.27 7.43
C LEU A 90 -7.76 10.39 8.52
N ALA A 91 -6.74 9.59 8.18
CA ALA A 91 -6.03 8.76 9.14
C ALA A 91 -5.36 9.62 10.23
N ALA A 92 -4.77 10.76 9.86
CA ALA A 92 -4.20 11.72 10.79
C ALA A 92 -5.24 12.32 11.75
N GLN A 93 -6.42 12.69 11.24
CA GLN A 93 -7.52 13.18 12.07
C GLN A 93 -8.05 12.11 13.02
N ALA A 94 -8.23 10.89 12.55
CA ALA A 94 -8.70 9.76 13.33
C ALA A 94 -7.62 9.12 14.22
N ARG A 95 -6.34 9.48 14.02
CA ARG A 95 -5.16 8.91 14.70
C ARG A 95 -5.05 7.40 14.55
N ILE A 96 -5.35 6.90 13.37
CA ILE A 96 -5.29 5.47 13.02
C ILE A 96 -4.08 5.17 12.14
N VAL A 97 -3.74 3.89 12.02
CA VAL A 97 -2.66 3.43 11.13
C VAL A 97 -3.09 3.54 9.66
N HIS A 98 -2.20 3.96 8.77
CA HIS A 98 -2.43 3.93 7.33
C HIS A 98 -1.29 3.21 6.61
N VAL A 99 -1.60 2.07 6.02
CA VAL A 99 -0.67 1.25 5.22
C VAL A 99 -0.92 1.56 3.75
N ILE A 100 0.06 2.15 3.08
CA ILE A 100 -0.02 2.64 1.71
C ILE A 100 0.80 1.75 0.78
N GLY A 101 0.13 1.07 -0.15
CA GLY A 101 0.73 0.27 -1.22
C GLY A 101 0.62 0.92 -2.61
N SER A 102 0.10 2.13 -2.70
CA SER A 102 0.07 2.92 -3.93
C SER A 102 1.47 3.42 -4.30
N THR A 103 1.73 3.61 -5.59
CA THR A 103 3.00 4.10 -6.14
C THR A 103 2.76 5.29 -7.06
N GLY A 104 3.82 5.99 -7.48
CA GLY A 104 3.73 7.11 -8.41
C GLY A 104 3.36 8.45 -7.77
N PHE A 105 3.73 8.66 -6.50
CA PHE A 105 3.52 9.93 -5.79
C PHE A 105 4.44 11.04 -6.35
N ALA A 106 3.87 12.22 -6.55
CA ALA A 106 4.65 13.43 -6.79
C ALA A 106 5.28 13.95 -5.48
N ALA A 107 6.32 14.78 -5.57
CA ALA A 107 6.97 15.36 -4.40
C ALA A 107 5.99 16.11 -3.49
N ALA A 108 5.03 16.82 -4.05
CA ALA A 108 3.98 17.50 -3.28
C ALA A 108 3.06 16.54 -2.51
N ASP A 109 2.83 15.32 -3.02
CA ASP A 109 2.05 14.29 -2.34
C ASP A 109 2.84 13.69 -1.18
N GLU A 110 4.13 13.47 -1.37
CA GLU A 110 5.05 13.00 -0.32
C GLU A 110 5.07 13.97 0.88
N GLU A 111 5.12 15.26 0.63
CA GLU A 111 5.09 16.26 1.71
C GLU A 111 3.75 16.24 2.48
N LYS A 112 2.63 16.02 1.81
CA LYS A 112 1.32 15.88 2.47
C LYS A 112 1.26 14.60 3.33
N ILE A 113 1.77 13.48 2.81
CA ILE A 113 1.85 12.21 3.56
C ILE A 113 2.76 12.36 4.79
N LYS A 114 3.92 13.02 4.62
CA LYS A 114 4.84 13.34 5.71
C LYS A 114 4.22 14.23 6.77
N ALA A 115 3.41 15.20 6.36
CA ALA A 115 2.64 16.04 7.29
C ALA A 115 1.61 15.20 8.08
N ALA A 116 0.87 14.29 7.42
CA ALA A 116 -0.08 13.39 8.06
C ALA A 116 0.62 12.42 9.06
N ALA A 117 1.84 11.98 8.76
CA ALA A 117 2.63 11.09 9.61
C ALA A 117 3.01 11.70 10.99
N ARG A 118 2.78 12.99 11.20
CA ARG A 118 2.93 13.63 12.52
C ARG A 118 1.81 13.23 13.49
N HIS A 119 0.68 12.74 12.97
CA HIS A 119 -0.53 12.46 13.75
C HIS A 119 -1.05 11.04 13.58
N ALA A 120 -0.57 10.30 12.58
CA ALA A 120 -0.92 8.91 12.30
C ALA A 120 0.36 8.09 12.08
N VAL A 121 0.29 6.79 12.34
CA VAL A 121 1.36 5.86 11.91
C VAL A 121 1.14 5.56 10.43
N ILE A 122 2.08 6.00 9.59
CA ILE A 122 2.03 5.72 8.14
C ILE A 122 3.13 4.73 7.79
N VAL A 123 2.71 3.62 7.16
CA VAL A 123 3.60 2.60 6.61
C VAL A 123 3.44 2.61 5.09
N LYS A 124 4.42 3.15 4.38
CA LYS A 124 4.37 3.27 2.92
C LYS A 124 5.48 2.45 2.27
N SER A 125 5.12 1.62 1.29
CA SER A 125 6.09 0.84 0.53
C SER A 125 5.60 0.62 -0.90
N GLY A 126 6.52 0.63 -1.86
CA GLY A 126 6.22 0.23 -3.25
C GLY A 126 6.04 -1.27 -3.42
N ASN A 127 6.42 -2.08 -2.41
CA ASN A 127 6.24 -3.52 -2.43
C ASN A 127 6.23 -4.10 -1.01
N PHE A 128 5.22 -4.91 -0.69
CA PHE A 128 5.07 -5.58 0.60
C PHE A 128 5.41 -7.07 0.54
N SER A 129 5.91 -7.58 -0.58
CA SER A 129 6.37 -8.97 -0.69
C SER A 129 7.59 -9.20 0.22
N LEU A 130 7.52 -10.20 1.08
CA LEU A 130 8.64 -10.58 1.95
C LEU A 130 9.89 -10.94 1.13
N GLY A 131 9.70 -11.70 0.03
CA GLY A 131 10.81 -12.08 -0.86
C GLY A 131 11.47 -10.88 -1.53
N VAL A 132 10.68 -9.90 -2.01
CA VAL A 132 11.20 -8.68 -2.61
C VAL A 132 11.96 -7.85 -1.57
N ASN A 133 11.44 -7.70 -0.36
CA ASN A 133 12.13 -6.97 0.70
C ASN A 133 13.43 -7.67 1.15
N ALA A 134 13.44 -9.00 1.21
CA ALA A 134 14.67 -9.77 1.44
C ALA A 134 15.69 -9.55 0.32
N LEU A 135 15.26 -9.54 -0.96
CA LEU A 135 16.12 -9.22 -2.09
C LEU A 135 16.74 -7.83 -1.96
N MET A 136 15.96 -6.81 -1.56
CA MET A 136 16.50 -5.44 -1.33
C MET A 136 17.64 -5.44 -0.32
N MET A 137 17.51 -6.20 0.78
CA MET A 137 18.58 -6.32 1.78
C MET A 137 19.82 -6.95 1.20
N LEU A 138 19.68 -8.04 0.42
CA LEU A 138 20.81 -8.72 -0.24
C LEU A 138 21.48 -7.84 -1.29
N VAL A 139 20.70 -7.12 -2.10
CA VAL A 139 21.21 -6.19 -3.11
C VAL A 139 22.01 -5.05 -2.48
N ARG A 140 21.49 -4.45 -1.40
CA ARG A 140 22.21 -3.41 -0.65
C ARG A 140 23.54 -3.90 -0.13
N GLU A 141 23.57 -5.10 0.45
CA GLU A 141 24.80 -5.68 0.99
C GLU A 141 25.79 -6.03 -0.12
N ALA A 142 25.33 -6.62 -1.22
CA ALA A 142 26.18 -6.89 -2.38
C ALA A 142 26.80 -5.61 -2.96
N ALA A 143 26.02 -4.55 -3.12
CA ALA A 143 26.48 -3.26 -3.59
C ALA A 143 27.52 -2.62 -2.66
N ARG A 144 27.36 -2.80 -1.35
CA ARG A 144 28.33 -2.36 -0.33
C ARG A 144 29.65 -3.10 -0.43
N MET A 145 29.62 -4.41 -0.70
CA MET A 145 30.80 -5.27 -0.80
C MET A 145 31.54 -5.13 -2.14
N LEU A 146 30.83 -4.77 -3.19
CA LEU A 146 31.32 -4.73 -4.57
C LEU A 146 31.16 -3.34 -5.20
N PRO A 147 31.70 -2.27 -4.60
CA PRO A 147 31.43 -0.89 -5.03
C PRO A 147 31.97 -0.54 -6.42
N ALA A 148 32.99 -1.28 -6.88
CA ALA A 148 33.64 -1.07 -8.19
C ALA A 148 32.99 -1.85 -9.35
N TYR A 149 31.98 -2.68 -9.07
CA TYR A 149 31.29 -3.44 -10.11
C TYR A 149 30.12 -2.64 -10.66
N ASP A 150 29.91 -2.71 -11.96
CA ASP A 150 28.71 -2.15 -12.58
C ASP A 150 27.47 -2.92 -12.12
N ALA A 151 26.34 -2.21 -12.08
CA ALA A 151 25.05 -2.77 -11.70
C ALA A 151 23.99 -2.33 -12.69
N GLU A 152 23.37 -3.29 -13.36
CA GLU A 152 22.25 -3.05 -14.26
C GLU A 152 20.99 -3.71 -13.73
N ILE A 153 19.84 -3.06 -13.91
CA ILE A 153 18.54 -3.59 -13.54
C ILE A 153 17.74 -3.83 -14.82
N VAL A 154 17.41 -5.08 -15.08
CA VAL A 154 16.55 -5.49 -16.18
C VAL A 154 15.26 -6.05 -15.62
N GLU A 155 14.12 -5.53 -16.06
CA GLU A 155 12.80 -5.99 -15.65
C GLU A 155 11.91 -6.31 -16.84
N THR A 156 11.05 -7.29 -16.68
CA THR A 156 10.06 -7.67 -17.70
C THR A 156 8.68 -7.77 -17.07
N HIS A 157 7.70 -7.15 -17.69
CA HIS A 157 6.32 -7.15 -17.24
C HIS A 157 5.36 -7.46 -18.39
N HIS A 158 4.14 -7.82 -18.03
CA HIS A 158 3.06 -8.00 -19.01
C HIS A 158 2.68 -6.67 -19.67
N ALA A 159 2.10 -6.72 -20.86
CA ALA A 159 1.77 -5.54 -21.68
C ALA A 159 0.77 -4.55 -21.02
N GLN A 160 0.05 -4.96 -20.00
CA GLN A 160 -0.92 -4.11 -19.28
C GLN A 160 -0.30 -3.26 -18.15
N LYS A 161 1.02 -3.35 -17.94
CA LYS A 161 1.70 -2.51 -16.94
C LYS A 161 1.84 -1.10 -17.48
N ALA A 162 1.31 -0.12 -16.74
CA ALA A 162 1.24 1.27 -17.18
C ALA A 162 2.47 2.10 -16.81
N ASP A 163 3.18 1.72 -15.74
CA ASP A 163 4.36 2.43 -15.22
C ASP A 163 5.66 1.73 -15.62
N ALA A 164 6.64 2.52 -16.02
CA ALA A 164 8.02 2.10 -16.25
C ALA A 164 8.96 3.29 -15.89
N PRO A 165 10.05 3.05 -15.13
CA PRO A 165 10.38 1.81 -14.43
C PRO A 165 9.37 1.43 -13.35
N SER A 166 9.30 0.12 -12.98
CA SER A 166 8.41 -0.32 -11.91
C SER A 166 8.84 0.22 -10.55
N GLY A 167 7.88 0.36 -9.63
CA GLY A 167 8.21 0.71 -8.24
C GLY A 167 9.23 -0.23 -7.61
N THR A 168 9.21 -1.52 -7.97
CA THR A 168 10.19 -2.51 -7.50
C THR A 168 11.58 -2.26 -8.10
N ALA A 169 11.69 -1.95 -9.39
CA ALA A 169 12.99 -1.60 -10.00
C ALA A 169 13.60 -0.36 -9.34
N LEU A 170 12.80 0.68 -9.11
CA LEU A 170 13.23 1.88 -8.39
C LEU A 170 13.67 1.59 -6.95
N MET A 171 13.01 0.65 -6.26
CA MET A 171 13.45 0.21 -4.93
C MET A 171 14.80 -0.52 -4.99
N ILE A 172 15.04 -1.35 -6.01
CA ILE A 172 16.33 -2.03 -6.22
C ILE A 172 17.42 -0.99 -6.48
N ALA A 173 17.19 -0.01 -7.37
CA ALA A 173 18.14 1.06 -7.64
C ALA A 173 18.50 1.83 -6.36
N ARG A 174 17.53 2.19 -5.55
CA ARG A 174 17.77 2.83 -4.24
C ARG A 174 18.58 1.94 -3.30
N ALA A 175 18.32 0.64 -3.25
CA ALA A 175 19.09 -0.29 -2.42
C ALA A 175 20.56 -0.36 -2.86
N ILE A 176 20.84 -0.28 -4.17
CA ILE A 176 22.21 -0.19 -4.72
C ILE A 176 22.86 1.13 -4.29
N ALA A 177 22.17 2.26 -4.49
CA ALA A 177 22.67 3.58 -4.11
C ALA A 177 23.02 3.64 -2.61
N GLU A 178 22.10 3.19 -1.74
CA GLU A 178 22.30 3.12 -0.30
C GLU A 178 23.53 2.25 0.07
N GLY A 179 23.66 1.08 -0.57
CA GLY A 179 24.81 0.19 -0.36
C GLY A 179 26.14 0.83 -0.73
N ARG A 180 26.16 1.63 -1.78
CA ARG A 180 27.34 2.37 -2.29
C ARG A 180 27.54 3.74 -1.62
N LYS A 181 26.64 4.17 -0.76
CA LYS A 181 26.59 5.52 -0.16
C LYS A 181 26.50 6.63 -1.21
N LEU A 182 25.78 6.37 -2.29
CA LEU A 182 25.46 7.31 -3.37
C LEU A 182 24.09 7.93 -3.11
N THR A 183 23.81 9.06 -3.76
CA THR A 183 22.46 9.62 -3.79
C THR A 183 21.60 8.87 -4.82
N PRO A 184 20.27 8.89 -4.74
CA PRO A 184 19.40 8.26 -5.74
C PRO A 184 19.57 8.84 -7.15
N GLU A 185 20.09 10.07 -7.27
CA GLU A 185 20.38 10.76 -8.53
C GLU A 185 21.66 10.25 -9.22
N ASP A 186 22.50 9.52 -8.49
CA ASP A 186 23.79 8.99 -8.97
C ASP A 186 23.67 7.55 -9.53
N VAL A 187 22.43 6.98 -9.59
CA VAL A 187 22.19 5.56 -9.95
C VAL A 187 21.18 5.43 -11.08
#